data_ea8300e64f129a516a88a041b0f1e9aa
#
_entry.id   ea8300e64f129a516a88a041b0f1e9aa
#
_cell.length_a   1.000
_cell.length_b   1.000
_cell.length_c   1.000
_cell.angle_alpha   90.00
_cell.angle_beta   90.00
_cell.angle_gamma   90.00
#
_symmetry.space_group_name_H-M   'P 1'
#
loop_
_entity.id
_entity.type
_entity.pdbx_description
1 polymer ?
#
loop_
_entity_poly.entity_id
_entity_poly.type
_entity_poly.pdbx_seq_one_letter_code
_entity_poly.pdbx_strand_id
1 'polypeptide(L)'
;GYRDRATTLVRNLENGVKMDTAPDTSIIQTTPTRTQPEVISAAHWGEDGIFWRWSDGGVEATAFALRALLAIEPHHKLIEPVTNWLIKNRRGAQWSNTRDTAITVLTLNEYLRASGEIASDLEYELLVNGQRVAAKKVTAADALSAPSRFEIHNLHRELLADGANDIRIRRLGGKGPIYFSAQAQFFSREEPVTEAGNEIFVRRQYYKLVARPTLLKGYVYERELLGNGDTVASGERVETVITIEAKNNYEYLLFEDLKPGGLEAVELRSGASLQARELKSGAAARKFAAYPEILDDPEEQGELSPEENANYTGRRRLVYQELRDRKVALFIDKLPEGLWEIRYQLRAETPGRFHALPVIGHAMYAPEIRANGVETRLIVEDGK
;
A
#
# COMPACT_ATOMS: atom_id res chain seq x y z
N GLY A 1 -31.37 36.24 8.38
CA GLY A 1 -31.97 34.96 7.94
C GLY A 1 -31.02 34.01 7.29
N TYR A 2 -30.24 34.40 6.29
CA TYR A 2 -29.31 33.51 5.62
C TYR A 2 -28.04 33.22 6.43
N ARG A 3 -27.52 34.16 7.19
CA ARG A 3 -26.31 33.96 8.03
C ARG A 3 -26.55 32.94 9.12
N ASP A 4 -27.70 32.98 9.81
CA ASP A 4 -28.02 32.05 10.88
C ASP A 4 -28.13 30.60 10.34
N ARG A 5 -28.69 30.45 9.12
CA ARG A 5 -28.74 29.12 8.43
C ARG A 5 -27.34 28.67 8.03
N ALA A 6 -26.47 29.53 7.56
CA ALA A 6 -25.08 29.21 7.20
C ALA A 6 -24.30 28.76 8.45
N THR A 7 -24.40 29.47 9.55
CA THR A 7 -23.77 29.07 10.85
C THR A 7 -24.30 27.69 11.32
N THR A 8 -25.63 27.48 11.19
CA THR A 8 -26.21 26.16 11.53
C THR A 8 -25.65 25.06 10.63
N LEU A 9 -25.47 25.32 9.32
CA LEU A 9 -24.87 24.36 8.40
C LEU A 9 -23.44 24.01 8.79
N VAL A 10 -22.59 24.99 9.08
CA VAL A 10 -21.21 24.76 9.54
C VAL A 10 -21.19 23.89 10.79
N ARG A 11 -22.04 24.18 11.77
CA ARG A 11 -22.15 23.35 12.99
C ARG A 11 -22.57 21.92 12.69
N ASN A 12 -23.49 21.71 11.75
CA ASN A 12 -23.90 20.37 11.32
C ASN A 12 -22.76 19.62 10.63
N LEU A 13 -21.96 20.32 9.81
CA LEU A 13 -20.76 19.75 9.20
C LEU A 13 -19.73 19.35 10.27
N GLU A 14 -19.47 20.23 11.28
CA GLU A 14 -18.57 19.89 12.38
C GLU A 14 -19.02 18.67 13.18
N ASN A 15 -20.32 18.51 13.39
CA ASN A 15 -20.86 17.37 14.14
C ASN A 15 -20.82 16.05 13.35
N GLY A 16 -20.82 16.10 12.02
CA GLY A 16 -20.81 14.92 11.16
C GLY A 16 -19.45 14.57 10.59
N VAL A 17 -18.39 15.32 10.91
CA VAL A 17 -17.06 15.08 10.39
C VAL A 17 -16.42 13.84 11.03
N LYS A 18 -15.77 13.04 10.20
CA LYS A 18 -14.89 11.95 10.63
C LYS A 18 -13.45 12.44 10.57
N MET A 19 -12.71 12.29 11.67
CA MET A 19 -11.31 12.69 11.78
C MET A 19 -10.42 11.46 11.73
N ASP A 20 -9.46 11.45 10.83
CA ASP A 20 -8.36 10.50 10.84
C ASP A 20 -7.15 11.19 11.48
N THR A 21 -6.84 10.76 12.70
CA THR A 21 -5.68 11.22 13.48
C THR A 21 -4.70 10.09 13.75
N ALA A 22 -4.91 8.93 13.11
CA ALA A 22 -4.02 7.80 13.28
C ALA A 22 -2.63 8.14 12.70
N PRO A 23 -1.55 7.88 13.43
CA PRO A 23 -0.22 8.05 12.88
C PRO A 23 -0.04 7.12 11.68
N ASP A 24 0.64 7.60 10.63
CA ASP A 24 1.02 6.78 9.49
C ASP A 24 2.13 5.81 9.92
N THR A 25 1.72 4.69 10.52
CA THR A 25 2.60 3.61 10.94
C THR A 25 2.47 2.45 9.98
N SER A 26 3.54 2.11 9.26
CA SER A 26 3.60 0.86 8.52
C SER A 26 3.96 -0.29 9.45
N ILE A 27 3.19 -1.39 9.40
CA ILE A 27 3.52 -2.65 10.06
C ILE A 27 4.67 -3.33 9.32
N ILE A 28 4.73 -3.16 8.00
CA ILE A 28 5.85 -3.56 7.15
C ILE A 28 6.81 -2.37 7.06
N GLN A 29 7.74 -2.30 8.00
CA GLN A 29 8.73 -1.21 8.01
C GLN A 29 9.84 -1.51 7.01
N THR A 30 10.06 -0.59 6.09
CA THR A 30 11.11 -0.67 5.07
C THR A 30 12.40 0.03 5.47
N THR A 31 12.36 0.89 6.50
CA THR A 31 13.55 1.60 6.98
C THR A 31 13.56 1.74 8.50
N PRO A 32 14.68 1.42 9.18
CA PRO A 32 14.82 1.51 10.64
C PRO A 32 14.83 2.95 11.19
N THR A 33 14.78 3.97 10.34
CA THR A 33 15.15 5.36 10.68
C THR A 33 13.96 6.29 10.94
N ARG A 34 12.72 5.86 10.80
CA ARG A 34 11.58 6.70 11.21
C ARG A 34 11.40 6.62 12.72
N THR A 35 12.00 7.55 13.43
CA THR A 35 11.94 7.63 14.91
C THR A 35 10.62 8.17 15.45
N GLN A 36 9.78 8.81 14.63
CA GLN A 36 8.43 9.23 15.00
C GLN A 36 7.48 9.14 13.79
N PRO A 37 6.30 8.55 13.94
CA PRO A 37 5.27 8.56 12.90
C PRO A 37 4.76 9.99 12.71
N GLU A 38 4.70 10.45 11.46
CA GLU A 38 4.11 11.73 11.11
C GLU A 38 2.59 11.58 11.11
N VAL A 39 1.90 12.45 11.88
CA VAL A 39 0.44 12.50 11.91
C VAL A 39 -0.01 13.62 10.97
N ILE A 40 -0.53 13.26 9.82
CA ILE A 40 -1.21 14.19 8.93
C ILE A 40 -2.69 14.14 9.28
N SER A 41 -3.20 15.19 9.93
CA SER A 41 -4.62 15.29 10.23
C SER A 41 -5.42 15.31 8.94
N ALA A 42 -6.35 14.37 8.81
CA ALA A 42 -7.28 14.28 7.69
C ALA A 42 -8.72 14.24 8.20
N ALA A 43 -9.66 14.82 7.44
CA ALA A 43 -11.06 14.88 7.80
C ALA A 43 -11.97 14.69 6.59
N HIS A 44 -13.10 13.99 6.76
CA HIS A 44 -14.01 13.71 5.67
C HIS A 44 -15.45 13.46 6.14
N TRP A 45 -16.36 13.37 5.19
CA TRP A 45 -17.75 12.98 5.37
C TRP A 45 -18.09 11.81 4.45
N GLY A 46 -19.13 11.08 4.79
CA GLY A 46 -19.57 9.91 4.07
C GLY A 46 -19.03 8.62 4.71
N GLU A 47 -19.21 7.51 4.04
CA GLU A 47 -18.78 6.21 4.53
C GLU A 47 -17.35 5.91 4.10
N ASP A 48 -16.63 5.14 4.93
CA ASP A 48 -15.29 4.66 4.65
C ASP A 48 -15.34 3.36 3.84
N GLY A 49 -14.36 3.16 2.96
CA GLY A 49 -14.17 1.92 2.26
C GLY A 49 -14.43 2.00 0.75
N ILE A 50 -14.48 0.83 0.12
CA ILE A 50 -14.73 0.68 -1.31
C ILE A 50 -16.17 0.23 -1.52
N PHE A 51 -16.94 1.02 -2.26
CA PHE A 51 -18.33 0.76 -2.56
C PHE A 51 -18.50 0.26 -3.99
N TRP A 52 -19.49 -0.62 -4.17
CA TRP A 52 -19.86 -1.14 -5.49
C TRP A 52 -20.58 -0.09 -6.35
N ARG A 53 -21.30 0.83 -5.70
CA ARG A 53 -22.01 1.90 -6.37
C ARG A 53 -21.15 3.13 -6.44
N TRP A 54 -21.02 3.69 -7.61
CA TRP A 54 -20.23 4.91 -7.87
C TRP A 54 -20.72 6.16 -7.13
N SER A 55 -21.93 6.12 -6.57
CA SER A 55 -22.55 7.22 -5.81
C SER A 55 -22.30 7.15 -4.30
N ASP A 56 -21.68 6.08 -3.79
CA ASP A 56 -21.66 5.79 -2.35
C ASP A 56 -20.34 6.21 -1.66
N GLY A 57 -19.46 6.92 -2.36
CA GLY A 57 -18.14 7.33 -1.82
C GLY A 57 -18.18 8.63 -1.06
N GLY A 58 -17.30 8.77 -0.05
CA GLY A 58 -17.13 9.99 0.73
C GLY A 58 -16.50 11.18 -0.03
N VAL A 59 -15.91 10.94 -1.21
CA VAL A 59 -15.19 11.97 -1.97
C VAL A 59 -16.09 13.14 -2.37
N GLU A 60 -17.25 12.85 -2.98
CA GLU A 60 -18.20 13.90 -3.38
C GLU A 60 -18.74 14.67 -2.17
N ALA A 61 -19.16 13.94 -1.11
CA ALA A 61 -19.68 14.57 0.10
C ALA A 61 -18.63 15.48 0.75
N THR A 62 -17.39 15.03 0.82
CA THR A 62 -16.27 15.78 1.37
C THR A 62 -15.92 17.00 0.52
N ALA A 63 -15.92 16.88 -0.81
CA ALA A 63 -15.70 18.01 -1.71
C ALA A 63 -16.77 19.07 -1.56
N PHE A 64 -18.04 18.72 -1.49
CA PHE A 64 -19.12 19.68 -1.24
C PHE A 64 -19.05 20.33 0.13
N ALA A 65 -18.69 19.56 1.18
CA ALA A 65 -18.48 20.10 2.50
C ALA A 65 -17.34 21.14 2.54
N LEU A 66 -16.22 20.85 1.86
CA LEU A 66 -15.12 21.80 1.70
C LEU A 66 -15.57 23.10 1.01
N ARG A 67 -16.34 23.00 -0.07
CA ARG A 67 -16.89 24.17 -0.77
C ARG A 67 -17.80 25.01 0.15
N ALA A 68 -18.64 24.35 0.95
CA ALA A 68 -19.50 25.05 1.91
C ALA A 68 -18.67 25.76 2.98
N LEU A 69 -17.65 25.13 3.52
CA LEU A 69 -16.73 25.76 4.49
C LEU A 69 -16.00 26.97 3.88
N LEU A 70 -15.42 26.82 2.69
CA LEU A 70 -14.75 27.92 1.98
C LEU A 70 -15.66 29.11 1.73
N ALA A 71 -16.93 28.85 1.41
CA ALA A 71 -17.90 29.91 1.12
C ALA A 71 -18.41 30.63 2.39
N ILE A 72 -18.50 29.92 3.52
CA ILE A 72 -19.10 30.46 4.75
C ILE A 72 -18.02 30.97 5.72
N GLU A 73 -16.97 30.19 5.92
CA GLU A 73 -15.87 30.47 6.85
C GLU A 73 -14.50 30.08 6.23
N PRO A 74 -13.93 30.96 5.36
CA PRO A 74 -12.70 30.65 4.61
C PRO A 74 -11.45 30.32 5.46
N HIS A 75 -11.49 30.55 6.75
CA HIS A 75 -10.42 30.24 7.71
C HIS A 75 -10.82 29.17 8.73
N HIS A 76 -11.83 28.35 8.38
CA HIS A 76 -12.28 27.30 9.28
C HIS A 76 -11.21 26.22 9.48
N LYS A 77 -11.05 25.75 10.72
CA LYS A 77 -10.04 24.75 11.14
C LYS A 77 -10.06 23.41 10.39
N LEU A 78 -11.21 23.05 9.80
CA LEU A 78 -11.35 21.79 9.04
C LEU A 78 -10.90 21.91 7.60
N ILE A 79 -10.63 23.09 7.06
CA ILE A 79 -10.28 23.26 5.63
C ILE A 79 -9.02 22.48 5.28
N GLU A 80 -7.95 22.65 6.05
CA GLU A 80 -6.69 21.95 5.83
C GLU A 80 -6.83 20.41 5.97
N PRO A 81 -7.38 19.86 7.07
CA PRO A 81 -7.59 18.42 7.20
C PRO A 81 -8.46 17.82 6.08
N VAL A 82 -9.49 18.53 5.64
CA VAL A 82 -10.38 18.06 4.56
C VAL A 82 -9.65 18.08 3.21
N THR A 83 -8.85 19.09 2.96
CA THR A 83 -8.00 19.16 1.76
C THR A 83 -6.99 18.03 1.75
N ASN A 84 -6.34 17.75 2.89
CA ASN A 84 -5.41 16.63 3.03
C ASN A 84 -6.08 15.29 2.73
N TRP A 85 -7.30 15.07 3.24
CA TRP A 85 -8.03 13.85 2.95
C TRP A 85 -8.35 13.68 1.46
N LEU A 86 -8.81 14.73 0.78
CA LEU A 86 -9.07 14.69 -0.66
C LEU A 86 -7.81 14.38 -1.46
N ILE A 87 -6.67 14.97 -1.08
CA ILE A 87 -5.37 14.70 -1.72
C ILE A 87 -4.91 13.27 -1.47
N LYS A 88 -5.02 12.78 -0.23
CA LYS A 88 -4.68 11.40 0.16
C LYS A 88 -5.50 10.36 -0.64
N ASN A 89 -6.77 10.65 -0.90
CA ASN A 89 -7.66 9.76 -1.64
C ASN A 89 -7.57 9.86 -3.17
N ARG A 90 -6.61 10.63 -3.69
CA ARG A 90 -6.32 10.71 -5.11
C ARG A 90 -5.70 9.40 -5.62
N ARG A 91 -6.12 8.94 -6.78
CA ARG A 91 -5.64 7.74 -7.45
C ARG A 91 -4.96 8.14 -8.76
N GLY A 92 -3.65 8.36 -8.72
CA GLY A 92 -2.95 8.96 -9.85
C GLY A 92 -3.45 10.37 -10.15
N ALA A 93 -3.95 10.62 -11.35
CA ALA A 93 -4.48 11.93 -11.78
C ALA A 93 -5.98 12.13 -11.53
N GLN A 94 -6.67 11.19 -10.87
CA GLN A 94 -8.12 11.18 -10.71
C GLN A 94 -8.55 10.68 -9.31
N TRP A 95 -9.85 10.76 -9.03
CA TRP A 95 -10.51 10.13 -7.88
C TRP A 95 -11.34 8.92 -8.34
N SER A 96 -12.21 8.41 -7.49
CA SER A 96 -12.91 7.13 -7.67
C SER A 96 -13.65 6.99 -9.02
N ASN A 97 -14.15 8.08 -9.56
CA ASN A 97 -14.86 8.13 -10.83
C ASN A 97 -14.81 9.55 -11.43
N THR A 98 -15.34 9.71 -12.62
CA THR A 98 -15.34 11.00 -13.34
C THR A 98 -16.06 12.12 -12.58
N ARG A 99 -17.17 11.80 -11.90
CA ARG A 99 -17.95 12.76 -11.12
C ARG A 99 -17.17 13.23 -9.89
N ASP A 100 -16.62 12.29 -9.10
CA ASP A 100 -15.78 12.60 -7.95
C ASP A 100 -14.54 13.42 -8.38
N THR A 101 -13.93 13.06 -9.49
CA THR A 101 -12.81 13.80 -10.05
C THR A 101 -13.20 15.23 -10.41
N ALA A 102 -14.31 15.43 -11.12
CA ALA A 102 -14.74 16.76 -11.54
C ALA A 102 -15.06 17.66 -10.34
N ILE A 103 -15.85 17.19 -9.38
CA ILE A 103 -16.21 18.00 -8.21
C ILE A 103 -15.00 18.31 -7.34
N THR A 104 -14.09 17.35 -7.16
CA THR A 104 -12.89 17.56 -6.36
C THR A 104 -11.94 18.55 -7.01
N VAL A 105 -11.70 18.46 -8.32
CA VAL A 105 -10.87 19.42 -9.06
C VAL A 105 -11.45 20.83 -8.96
N LEU A 106 -12.77 20.99 -9.13
CA LEU A 106 -13.43 22.29 -8.94
C LEU A 106 -13.26 22.82 -7.53
N THR A 107 -13.43 21.95 -6.52
CA THR A 107 -13.31 22.32 -5.11
C THR A 107 -11.89 22.71 -4.73
N LEU A 108 -10.89 21.93 -5.18
CA LEU A 108 -9.49 22.25 -4.92
C LEU A 108 -9.05 23.55 -5.64
N ASN A 109 -9.62 23.84 -6.81
CA ASN A 109 -9.39 25.14 -7.47
C ASN A 109 -9.96 26.32 -6.65
N GLU A 110 -11.16 26.15 -6.05
CA GLU A 110 -11.73 27.16 -5.14
C GLU A 110 -10.85 27.31 -3.89
N TYR A 111 -10.36 26.21 -3.31
CA TYR A 111 -9.41 26.24 -2.21
C TYR A 111 -8.12 26.98 -2.56
N LEU A 112 -7.50 26.67 -3.69
CA LEU A 112 -6.27 27.32 -4.15
C LEU A 112 -6.44 28.83 -4.34
N ARG A 113 -7.62 29.28 -4.77
CA ARG A 113 -7.95 30.71 -4.88
C ARG A 113 -8.15 31.36 -3.51
N ALA A 114 -8.83 30.66 -2.59
CA ALA A 114 -9.12 31.17 -1.25
C ALA A 114 -7.85 31.22 -0.37
N SER A 115 -6.99 30.21 -0.47
CA SER A 115 -5.71 30.13 0.27
C SER A 115 -4.64 31.08 -0.28
N GLY A 116 -4.80 31.57 -1.51
CA GLY A 116 -3.80 32.37 -2.18
C GLY A 116 -2.58 31.60 -2.70
N GLU A 117 -2.62 30.28 -2.68
CA GLU A 117 -1.51 29.41 -3.11
C GLU A 117 -1.18 29.57 -4.61
N ILE A 118 -2.18 29.92 -5.43
CA ILE A 118 -1.97 30.19 -6.87
C ILE A 118 -1.07 31.41 -7.12
N ALA A 119 -1.07 32.38 -6.22
CA ALA A 119 -0.33 33.63 -6.37
C ALA A 119 1.07 33.57 -5.73
N SER A 120 1.54 32.40 -5.35
CA SER A 120 2.81 32.28 -4.63
C SER A 120 4.01 32.24 -5.57
N ASP A 121 4.89 33.25 -5.42
CA ASP A 121 6.26 33.15 -5.89
C ASP A 121 7.04 32.30 -4.89
N LEU A 122 7.69 31.26 -5.37
CA LEU A 122 8.41 30.31 -4.56
C LEU A 122 9.83 30.11 -5.08
N GLU A 123 10.81 30.17 -4.19
CA GLU A 123 12.19 29.82 -4.48
C GLU A 123 12.61 28.66 -3.57
N TYR A 124 13.10 27.60 -4.17
CA TYR A 124 13.54 26.40 -3.44
C TYR A 124 14.84 25.85 -4.00
N GLU A 125 15.52 25.07 -3.18
CA GLU A 125 16.65 24.25 -3.57
C GLU A 125 16.45 22.79 -3.17
N LEU A 126 17.00 21.90 -3.99
CA LEU A 126 17.11 20.47 -3.75
C LEU A 126 18.52 20.16 -3.25
N LEU A 127 18.59 19.51 -2.09
CA LEU A 127 19.84 19.03 -1.51
C LEU A 127 19.79 17.50 -1.43
N VAL A 128 20.92 16.88 -1.71
CA VAL A 128 21.16 15.45 -1.48
C VAL A 128 22.39 15.34 -0.61
N ASN A 129 22.26 14.71 0.55
CA ASN A 129 23.33 14.58 1.55
C ASN A 129 24.00 15.94 1.90
N GLY A 130 23.21 17.01 1.96
CA GLY A 130 23.66 18.36 2.25
C GLY A 130 24.28 19.12 1.07
N GLN A 131 24.48 18.49 -0.08
CA GLN A 131 24.97 19.14 -1.29
C GLN A 131 23.81 19.59 -2.19
N ARG A 132 23.90 20.82 -2.71
CA ARG A 132 22.89 21.40 -3.57
C ARG A 132 22.96 20.81 -4.98
N VAL A 133 21.89 20.13 -5.39
CA VAL A 133 21.73 19.52 -6.72
C VAL A 133 21.03 20.48 -7.68
N ALA A 134 20.01 21.21 -7.18
CA ALA A 134 19.27 22.17 -8.00
C ALA A 134 18.77 23.34 -7.14
N ALA A 135 18.52 24.48 -7.79
CA ALA A 135 17.79 25.60 -7.21
C ALA A 135 16.86 26.16 -8.29
N LYS A 136 15.62 26.47 -7.89
CA LYS A 136 14.62 26.97 -8.81
C LYS A 136 13.75 28.04 -8.19
N LYS A 137 13.28 28.92 -9.08
CA LYS A 137 12.22 29.87 -8.78
C LYS A 137 10.98 29.49 -9.59
N VAL A 138 9.84 29.40 -8.91
CA VAL A 138 8.53 29.13 -9.50
C VAL A 138 7.71 30.40 -9.31
N THR A 139 7.18 30.93 -10.40
CA THR A 139 6.30 32.10 -10.37
C THR A 139 4.83 31.68 -10.49
N ALA A 140 3.90 32.58 -10.17
CA ALA A 140 2.47 32.32 -10.32
C ALA A 140 2.10 31.94 -11.79
N ALA A 141 2.79 32.49 -12.79
CA ALA A 141 2.59 32.12 -14.20
C ALA A 141 3.03 30.67 -14.46
N ASP A 142 4.10 30.20 -13.83
CA ASP A 142 4.56 28.82 -13.95
C ASP A 142 3.58 27.83 -13.31
N ALA A 143 2.97 28.20 -12.19
CA ALA A 143 2.00 27.34 -11.48
C ALA A 143 0.75 27.05 -12.32
N LEU A 144 0.34 27.97 -13.18
CA LEU A 144 -0.83 27.83 -14.05
C LEU A 144 -0.53 27.15 -15.39
N SER A 145 0.72 27.20 -15.86
CA SER A 145 1.10 26.74 -17.20
C SER A 145 1.75 25.38 -17.26
N ALA A 146 2.16 24.78 -16.13
CA ALA A 146 2.90 23.55 -16.13
C ALA A 146 2.00 22.35 -15.79
N PRO A 147 1.91 21.32 -16.65
CA PRO A 147 1.57 19.98 -16.21
C PRO A 147 2.57 19.55 -15.15
N SER A 148 2.19 18.62 -14.27
CA SER A 148 3.02 18.11 -13.16
C SER A 148 4.51 18.04 -13.57
N ARG A 149 5.35 18.84 -12.93
CA ARG A 149 6.76 18.93 -13.28
C ARG A 149 7.49 17.72 -12.72
N PHE A 150 7.78 16.78 -13.59
CA PHE A 150 8.81 15.80 -13.32
C PHE A 150 10.19 16.42 -13.58
N GLU A 151 11.01 16.46 -12.56
CA GLU A 151 12.41 16.81 -12.68
C GLU A 151 13.24 15.54 -12.52
N ILE A 152 14.00 15.20 -13.55
CA ILE A 152 14.92 14.06 -13.50
C ILE A 152 16.30 14.60 -13.19
N HIS A 153 16.84 14.20 -12.04
CA HIS A 153 18.19 14.51 -11.62
C HIS A 153 19.03 13.25 -11.68
N ASN A 154 20.00 13.20 -12.57
CA ASN A 154 21.01 12.14 -12.60
C ASN A 154 22.04 12.43 -11.52
N LEU A 155 21.99 11.68 -10.43
CA LEU A 155 22.92 11.84 -9.31
C LEU A 155 24.20 11.04 -9.56
N HIS A 156 25.34 11.69 -9.42
CA HIS A 156 26.62 11.02 -9.44
C HIS A 156 26.83 10.19 -8.17
N ARG A 157 27.52 9.06 -8.27
CA ARG A 157 27.77 8.15 -7.16
C ARG A 157 28.43 8.84 -5.96
N GLU A 158 29.25 9.84 -6.21
CA GLU A 158 29.97 10.61 -5.17
C GLU A 158 29.05 11.41 -4.26
N LEU A 159 27.82 11.72 -4.70
CA LEU A 159 26.81 12.41 -3.90
C LEU A 159 26.03 11.45 -3.00
N LEU A 160 26.12 10.14 -3.24
CA LEU A 160 25.32 9.13 -2.59
C LEU A 160 26.17 8.40 -1.53
N ALA A 161 25.58 8.21 -0.36
CA ALA A 161 26.13 7.35 0.68
C ALA A 161 25.70 5.89 0.47
N ASP A 162 26.48 4.94 0.99
CA ASP A 162 26.02 3.58 1.14
C ASP A 162 24.97 3.54 2.28
N GLY A 163 23.78 3.01 2.00
CA GLY A 163 22.65 3.00 2.93
C GLY A 163 21.75 4.23 2.80
N ALA A 164 21.44 4.88 3.91
CA ALA A 164 20.46 5.98 3.93
C ALA A 164 21.02 7.24 3.28
N ASN A 165 20.22 7.85 2.40
CA ASN A 165 20.53 9.12 1.76
C ASN A 165 19.47 10.16 2.18
N ASP A 166 19.94 11.37 2.56
CA ASP A 166 19.08 12.49 2.94
C ASP A 166 18.74 13.32 1.70
N ILE A 167 17.44 13.34 1.33
CA ILE A 167 16.91 14.18 0.27
C ILE A 167 16.10 15.28 0.93
N ARG A 168 16.52 16.52 0.72
CA ARG A 168 15.89 17.68 1.36
C ARG A 168 15.53 18.74 0.36
N ILE A 169 14.29 19.22 0.44
CA ILE A 169 13.83 20.41 -0.26
C ILE A 169 13.80 21.55 0.77
N ARG A 170 14.53 22.61 0.49
CA ARG A 170 14.59 23.78 1.32
C ARG A 170 14.04 25.00 0.58
N ARG A 171 13.03 25.65 1.17
CA ARG A 171 12.52 26.92 0.65
C ARG A 171 13.51 28.04 0.99
N LEU A 172 13.90 28.81 -0.02
CA LEU A 172 14.78 29.95 0.10
C LEU A 172 14.01 31.26 0.18
N GLY A 173 12.84 31.34 -0.45
CA GLY A 173 12.01 32.53 -0.46
C GLY A 173 10.58 32.26 -0.93
N GLY A 174 9.75 33.29 -0.89
CA GLY A 174 8.36 33.22 -1.30
C GLY A 174 7.39 32.83 -0.20
N LYS A 175 6.11 32.70 -0.57
CA LYS A 175 5.01 32.33 0.33
C LYS A 175 4.29 31.10 -0.20
N GLY A 176 3.65 30.34 0.68
CA GLY A 176 2.85 29.18 0.33
C GLY A 176 3.54 27.84 0.62
N PRO A 177 2.78 26.73 0.60
CA PRO A 177 3.30 25.39 0.80
C PRO A 177 4.07 24.87 -0.42
N ILE A 178 4.95 23.90 -0.18
CA ILE A 178 5.60 23.09 -1.21
C ILE A 178 5.12 21.66 -1.04
N TYR A 179 4.51 21.12 -2.08
CA TYR A 179 4.17 19.70 -2.14
C TYR A 179 5.17 19.01 -3.07
N PHE A 180 5.79 17.95 -2.61
CA PHE A 180 6.72 17.19 -3.43
C PHE A 180 6.62 15.70 -3.13
N SER A 181 6.97 14.90 -4.12
CA SER A 181 7.29 13.49 -3.98
C SER A 181 8.63 13.22 -4.63
N ALA A 182 9.39 12.27 -4.09
CA ALA A 182 10.67 11.87 -4.66
C ALA A 182 10.64 10.36 -4.93
N GLN A 183 11.15 9.98 -6.10
CA GLN A 183 11.35 8.59 -6.46
C GLN A 183 12.80 8.39 -6.89
N ALA A 184 13.50 7.45 -6.27
CA ALA A 184 14.82 7.04 -6.68
C ALA A 184 14.73 5.81 -7.59
N GLN A 185 15.49 5.79 -8.67
CA GLN A 185 15.69 4.63 -9.53
C GLN A 185 17.19 4.40 -9.70
N PHE A 186 17.65 3.20 -9.36
CA PHE A 186 19.06 2.87 -9.41
C PHE A 186 19.26 1.38 -9.71
N PHE A 187 20.45 1.05 -10.20
CA PHE A 187 20.90 -0.32 -10.32
C PHE A 187 21.85 -0.63 -9.17
N SER A 188 21.63 -1.75 -8.50
CA SER A 188 22.52 -2.25 -7.45
C SER A 188 23.03 -3.63 -7.80
N ARG A 189 24.26 -3.92 -7.40
CA ARG A 189 24.82 -5.28 -7.38
C ARG A 189 24.76 -5.92 -6.00
N GLU A 190 24.21 -5.19 -5.03
CA GLU A 190 24.12 -5.65 -3.65
C GLU A 190 22.95 -6.61 -3.49
N GLU A 191 23.21 -7.70 -2.81
CA GLU A 191 22.23 -8.66 -2.35
C GLU A 191 22.27 -8.75 -0.82
N PRO A 192 21.15 -9.02 -0.14
CA PRO A 192 19.80 -9.22 -0.68
C PRO A 192 19.09 -7.92 -1.05
N VAL A 193 18.12 -8.02 -1.97
CA VAL A 193 17.19 -6.92 -2.25
C VAL A 193 16.32 -6.67 -1.01
N THR A 194 16.30 -5.44 -0.54
CA THR A 194 15.49 -5.04 0.61
C THR A 194 14.05 -4.72 0.22
N GLU A 195 13.11 -4.94 1.14
CA GLU A 195 11.72 -4.57 0.93
C GLU A 195 11.58 -3.04 0.82
N ALA A 196 10.72 -2.58 -0.08
CA ALA A 196 10.39 -1.19 -0.29
C ALA A 196 8.94 -1.01 -0.73
N GLY A 197 8.37 0.15 -0.42
CA GLY A 197 7.02 0.53 -0.81
C GLY A 197 6.78 2.00 -0.48
N ASN A 198 5.68 2.56 -0.99
CA ASN A 198 5.26 3.91 -0.66
C ASN A 198 3.87 3.94 -0.03
N GLU A 199 2.86 3.54 -0.77
CA GLU A 199 1.45 3.51 -0.37
C GLU A 199 0.96 2.07 -0.14
N ILE A 200 1.62 1.10 -0.78
CA ILE A 200 1.45 -0.33 -0.56
C ILE A 200 2.78 -0.94 -0.13
N PHE A 201 2.71 -1.99 0.66
CA PHE A 201 3.86 -2.77 1.09
C PHE A 201 3.52 -4.25 0.94
N VAL A 202 4.52 -5.08 0.64
CA VAL A 202 4.31 -6.51 0.43
C VAL A 202 5.42 -7.32 1.08
N ARG A 203 5.03 -8.40 1.74
CA ARG A 203 5.94 -9.39 2.35
C ARG A 203 5.51 -10.79 1.95
N ARG A 204 6.47 -11.66 1.71
CA ARG A 204 6.25 -13.08 1.44
C ARG A 204 6.94 -13.93 2.48
N GLN A 205 6.27 -15.01 2.90
CA GLN A 205 6.82 -16.07 3.73
C GLN A 205 6.49 -17.42 3.09
N TYR A 206 7.36 -18.39 3.30
CA TYR A 206 7.16 -19.77 2.90
C TYR A 206 7.03 -20.65 4.13
N TYR A 207 6.10 -21.59 4.06
CA TYR A 207 5.90 -22.59 5.10
C TYR A 207 5.90 -23.98 4.48
N LYS A 208 6.70 -24.88 5.03
CA LYS A 208 6.61 -26.29 4.71
C LYS A 208 5.36 -26.87 5.40
N LEU A 209 4.57 -27.65 4.68
CA LEU A 209 3.39 -28.32 5.18
C LEU A 209 3.74 -29.77 5.56
N VAL A 210 3.88 -30.01 6.86
CA VAL A 210 4.24 -31.33 7.38
C VAL A 210 2.98 -32.10 7.77
N ALA A 211 2.72 -33.21 7.07
CA ALA A 211 1.56 -34.05 7.34
C ALA A 211 1.71 -34.80 8.68
N ARG A 212 0.72 -34.65 9.57
CA ARG A 212 0.63 -35.35 10.86
C ARG A 212 -0.62 -36.24 10.86
N PRO A 213 -0.49 -37.55 11.00
CA PRO A 213 -1.64 -38.44 11.12
C PRO A 213 -2.37 -38.20 12.43
N THR A 214 -3.70 -38.07 12.38
CA THR A 214 -4.56 -37.95 13.55
C THR A 214 -5.63 -39.05 13.56
N LEU A 215 -6.08 -39.46 14.74
CA LEU A 215 -7.06 -40.53 14.89
C LEU A 215 -8.47 -40.18 14.40
N LEU A 216 -8.83 -38.91 14.39
CA LEU A 216 -10.21 -38.45 14.08
C LEU A 216 -10.35 -37.71 12.78
N LYS A 217 -9.31 -37.01 12.32
CA LYS A 217 -9.35 -36.11 11.17
C LYS A 217 -8.51 -36.58 9.97
N GLY A 218 -7.95 -37.77 10.03
CA GLY A 218 -6.99 -38.22 8.99
C GLY A 218 -5.64 -37.51 9.13
N TYR A 219 -5.20 -36.85 8.07
CA TYR A 219 -3.98 -36.05 8.10
C TYR A 219 -4.32 -34.58 8.40
N VAL A 220 -3.61 -33.98 9.37
CA VAL A 220 -3.54 -32.55 9.57
C VAL A 220 -2.15 -32.06 9.14
N TYR A 221 -2.04 -30.82 8.70
CA TYR A 221 -0.78 -30.26 8.25
C TYR A 221 -0.29 -29.19 9.23
N GLU A 222 0.92 -29.38 9.70
CA GLU A 222 1.62 -28.44 10.56
C GLU A 222 2.49 -27.53 9.70
N ARG A 223 2.44 -26.22 9.96
CA ARG A 223 3.25 -25.22 9.27
C ARG A 223 4.60 -25.07 9.93
N GLU A 224 5.66 -25.29 9.18
CA GLU A 224 7.02 -25.01 9.57
C GLU A 224 7.56 -23.85 8.71
N LEU A 225 7.91 -22.73 9.34
CA LEU A 225 8.47 -21.56 8.63
C LEU A 225 9.78 -21.95 7.95
N LEU A 226 9.89 -21.60 6.66
CA LEU A 226 11.11 -21.74 5.88
C LEU A 226 11.87 -20.41 5.85
N GLY A 227 13.04 -20.40 6.44
CA GLY A 227 13.98 -19.30 6.39
C GLY A 227 14.82 -19.27 5.11
N ASN A 228 15.68 -18.28 5.03
CA ASN A 228 16.60 -18.14 3.91
C ASN A 228 17.67 -19.25 3.92
N GLY A 229 17.70 -20.09 2.90
CA GLY A 229 18.61 -21.22 2.75
C GLY A 229 18.09 -22.54 3.29
N ASP A 230 16.84 -22.56 3.78
CA ASP A 230 16.22 -23.80 4.29
C ASP A 230 15.90 -24.79 3.14
N THR A 231 15.72 -26.05 3.53
CA THR A 231 15.61 -27.18 2.61
C THR A 231 14.21 -27.79 2.67
N VAL A 232 13.69 -28.14 1.51
CA VAL A 232 12.48 -28.95 1.30
C VAL A 232 12.80 -30.15 0.44
N ALA A 233 12.15 -31.30 0.65
CA ALA A 233 12.33 -32.47 -0.21
C ALA A 233 11.41 -32.39 -1.44
N SER A 234 11.87 -32.96 -2.56
CA SER A 234 11.04 -33.12 -3.75
C SER A 234 9.74 -33.87 -3.42
N GLY A 235 8.60 -33.37 -3.89
CA GLY A 235 7.27 -33.86 -3.56
C GLY A 235 6.60 -33.17 -2.37
N GLU A 236 7.34 -32.48 -1.51
CA GLU A 236 6.76 -31.76 -0.35
C GLU A 236 5.95 -30.52 -0.79
N ARG A 237 4.94 -30.22 0.01
CA ARG A 237 4.09 -29.05 -0.18
C ARG A 237 4.65 -27.84 0.59
N VAL A 238 4.63 -26.69 -0.06
CA VAL A 238 5.03 -25.42 0.50
C VAL A 238 3.88 -24.45 0.37
N GLU A 239 3.44 -23.85 1.46
CA GLU A 239 2.48 -22.75 1.42
C GLU A 239 3.22 -21.43 1.29
N THR A 240 2.79 -20.63 0.34
CA THR A 240 3.22 -19.23 0.19
C THR A 240 2.18 -18.34 0.86
N VAL A 241 2.65 -17.49 1.77
CA VAL A 241 1.84 -16.47 2.45
C VAL A 241 2.33 -15.10 2.01
N ILE A 242 1.47 -14.37 1.32
CA ILE A 242 1.73 -12.98 0.91
C ILE A 242 0.92 -12.06 1.81
N THR A 243 1.59 -11.16 2.51
CA THR A 243 0.97 -10.11 3.32
C THR A 243 1.10 -8.78 2.59
N ILE A 244 -0.03 -8.09 2.40
CA ILE A 244 -0.12 -6.79 1.75
C ILE A 244 -0.64 -5.78 2.76
N GLU A 245 0.07 -4.69 2.96
CA GLU A 245 -0.41 -3.52 3.69
C GLU A 245 -0.81 -2.45 2.67
N ALA A 246 -2.06 -2.03 2.70
CA ALA A 246 -2.59 -0.94 1.90
C ALA A 246 -2.87 0.26 2.81
N LYS A 247 -2.22 1.39 2.55
CA LYS A 247 -2.36 2.63 3.32
C LYS A 247 -3.64 3.39 2.99
N ASN A 248 -4.31 3.00 1.93
CA ASN A 248 -5.54 3.59 1.44
C ASN A 248 -6.32 2.57 0.62
N ASN A 249 -7.48 2.96 0.09
CA ASN A 249 -8.27 2.14 -0.80
C ASN A 249 -7.68 2.17 -2.22
N TYR A 250 -7.28 1.02 -2.75
CA TYR A 250 -6.69 0.90 -4.08
C TYR A 250 -7.52 0.00 -4.98
N GLU A 251 -7.44 0.27 -6.28
CA GLU A 251 -8.09 -0.52 -7.32
C GLU A 251 -7.06 -1.01 -8.33
N TYR A 252 -7.34 -2.16 -8.93
CA TYR A 252 -6.56 -2.77 -10.00
C TYR A 252 -5.09 -2.95 -9.62
N LEU A 253 -4.87 -3.66 -8.50
CA LEU A 253 -3.54 -4.04 -8.06
C LEU A 253 -3.09 -5.33 -8.73
N LEU A 254 -1.83 -5.36 -9.14
CA LEU A 254 -1.13 -6.55 -9.60
C LEU A 254 0.05 -6.84 -8.68
N PHE A 255 0.08 -8.06 -8.16
CA PHE A 255 1.24 -8.60 -7.45
C PHE A 255 1.81 -9.77 -8.24
N GLU A 256 3.10 -9.74 -8.51
CA GLU A 256 3.83 -10.78 -9.20
C GLU A 256 4.78 -11.45 -8.21
N ASP A 257 4.46 -12.68 -7.82
CA ASP A 257 5.35 -13.50 -7.01
C ASP A 257 6.29 -14.29 -7.91
N LEU A 258 7.55 -13.92 -7.92
CA LEU A 258 8.62 -14.58 -8.65
C LEU A 258 9.09 -15.80 -7.86
N LYS A 259 8.34 -16.89 -7.97
CA LYS A 259 8.55 -18.15 -7.23
C LYS A 259 9.93 -18.76 -7.47
N PRO A 260 10.45 -19.61 -6.55
CA PRO A 260 11.66 -20.39 -6.78
C PRO A 260 11.46 -21.33 -7.98
N GLY A 261 12.45 -21.42 -8.85
CA GLY A 261 12.37 -22.23 -10.08
C GLY A 261 12.20 -23.73 -9.86
N GLY A 262 12.52 -24.24 -8.67
CA GLY A 262 12.32 -25.64 -8.29
C GLY A 262 10.96 -25.97 -7.69
N LEU A 263 10.10 -24.96 -7.50
CA LEU A 263 8.76 -25.12 -6.95
C LEU A 263 7.70 -24.81 -8.01
N GLU A 264 6.72 -25.70 -8.16
CA GLU A 264 5.59 -25.51 -9.07
C GLU A 264 4.32 -25.12 -8.32
N ALA A 265 3.57 -24.20 -8.89
CA ALA A 265 2.31 -23.76 -8.30
C ALA A 265 1.25 -24.86 -8.47
N VAL A 266 0.54 -25.16 -7.40
CA VAL A 266 -0.55 -26.13 -7.39
C VAL A 266 -1.84 -25.39 -7.75
N GLU A 267 -2.56 -25.87 -8.77
CA GLU A 267 -3.85 -25.30 -9.14
C GLU A 267 -4.87 -25.45 -8.00
N LEU A 268 -5.71 -24.44 -7.85
CA LEU A 268 -6.87 -24.53 -6.99
C LEU A 268 -7.87 -25.52 -7.57
N ARG A 269 -8.56 -26.27 -6.70
CA ARG A 269 -9.62 -27.17 -7.12
C ARG A 269 -10.73 -26.42 -7.84
N SER A 270 -11.39 -27.07 -8.77
CA SER A 270 -12.54 -26.51 -9.48
C SER A 270 -13.59 -25.98 -8.49
N GLY A 271 -13.94 -24.71 -8.61
CA GLY A 271 -14.88 -24.02 -7.72
C GLY A 271 -14.27 -23.27 -6.52
N ALA A 272 -13.00 -23.51 -6.20
CA ALA A 272 -12.29 -22.72 -5.20
C ALA A 272 -11.72 -21.44 -5.84
N SER A 273 -11.87 -20.31 -5.15
CA SER A 273 -11.29 -19.03 -5.58
C SER A 273 -10.32 -18.51 -4.54
N LEU A 274 -9.18 -18.01 -5.00
CA LEU A 274 -8.19 -17.40 -4.13
C LEU A 274 -8.78 -16.12 -3.51
N GLN A 275 -8.53 -15.93 -2.23
CA GLN A 275 -9.06 -14.79 -1.49
C GLN A 275 -7.96 -14.08 -0.72
N ALA A 276 -8.00 -12.75 -0.75
CA ALA A 276 -7.31 -11.92 0.22
C ALA A 276 -8.22 -11.78 1.45
N ARG A 277 -7.68 -12.05 2.63
CA ARG A 277 -8.38 -11.97 3.92
C ARG A 277 -7.76 -10.87 4.77
N GLU A 278 -8.59 -10.02 5.35
CA GLU A 278 -8.10 -8.92 6.17
C GLU A 278 -7.71 -9.42 7.57
N LEU A 279 -6.48 -9.09 7.97
CA LEU A 279 -5.94 -9.37 9.30
C LEU A 279 -6.34 -8.27 10.29
N LYS A 280 -6.62 -8.64 11.54
CA LYS A 280 -6.76 -7.68 12.65
C LYS A 280 -5.42 -7.03 12.95
N SER A 281 -5.41 -5.76 13.31
CA SER A 281 -4.19 -4.97 13.54
C SER A 281 -3.20 -5.57 14.56
N GLY A 282 -3.67 -6.35 15.54
CA GLY A 282 -2.79 -7.05 16.49
C GLY A 282 -2.32 -8.44 16.05
N ALA A 283 -2.91 -9.01 15.00
CA ALA A 283 -2.62 -10.36 14.53
C ALA A 283 -1.33 -10.45 13.73
N ALA A 284 -1.00 -9.40 12.98
CA ALA A 284 0.22 -9.35 12.18
C ALA A 284 1.49 -9.42 13.04
N ALA A 285 1.53 -8.70 14.16
CA ALA A 285 2.66 -8.74 15.09
C ALA A 285 2.87 -10.11 15.70
N ARG A 286 1.81 -10.92 15.85
CA ARG A 286 1.87 -12.28 16.38
C ARG A 286 2.27 -13.31 15.33
N LYS A 287 1.88 -13.15 14.08
CA LYS A 287 2.21 -14.08 12.98
C LYS A 287 3.66 -14.00 12.53
N PHE A 288 4.32 -12.87 12.76
CA PHE A 288 5.75 -12.74 12.53
C PHE A 288 6.62 -13.34 13.67
N ALA A 289 6.00 -13.68 14.82
CA ALA A 289 6.62 -14.50 15.84
C ALA A 289 6.26 -15.97 15.55
N ALA A 290 7.29 -16.78 15.31
CA ALA A 290 7.16 -18.17 14.89
C ALA A 290 6.37 -19.02 15.90
N TYR A 291 5.10 -19.29 15.60
CA TYR A 291 4.35 -20.38 16.22
C TYR A 291 3.82 -21.29 15.12
N PRO A 292 3.98 -22.62 15.25
CA PRO A 292 3.40 -23.56 14.31
C PRO A 292 1.86 -23.50 14.41
N GLU A 293 1.21 -23.16 13.31
CA GLU A 293 -0.24 -23.25 13.17
C GLU A 293 -0.59 -24.63 12.59
N ILE A 294 -1.58 -25.29 13.17
CA ILE A 294 -2.09 -26.57 12.69
C ILE A 294 -3.21 -26.32 11.69
N LEU A 295 -3.12 -26.92 10.52
CA LEU A 295 -4.11 -26.85 9.46
C LEU A 295 -4.84 -28.20 9.32
N ASP A 296 -6.14 -28.15 9.13
CA ASP A 296 -6.87 -29.26 8.52
C ASP A 296 -6.41 -29.41 7.05
N ASP A 297 -6.80 -30.46 6.33
CA ASP A 297 -6.27 -30.75 4.97
C ASP A 297 -6.16 -29.47 4.12
N PRO A 298 -4.95 -29.08 3.65
CA PRO A 298 -4.76 -27.87 2.87
C PRO A 298 -5.45 -27.89 1.51
N GLU A 299 -5.91 -29.05 1.05
CA GLU A 299 -6.73 -29.17 -0.15
C GLU A 299 -8.19 -28.81 0.09
N GLU A 300 -8.67 -28.87 1.33
CA GLU A 300 -9.95 -28.33 1.74
C GLU A 300 -9.79 -26.85 2.09
N GLN A 301 -9.62 -25.98 1.12
CA GLN A 301 -9.68 -24.52 1.33
C GLN A 301 -11.12 -24.06 1.65
N GLY A 302 -11.80 -24.76 2.57
CA GLY A 302 -13.16 -24.45 2.99
C GLY A 302 -13.20 -23.44 4.11
N GLU A 303 -13.04 -23.90 5.31
CA GLU A 303 -13.18 -23.08 6.53
C GLU A 303 -11.90 -23.13 7.35
N LEU A 304 -11.41 -21.94 7.74
CA LEU A 304 -10.33 -21.83 8.70
C LEU A 304 -10.78 -22.42 10.05
N SER A 305 -9.83 -22.96 10.81
CA SER A 305 -10.09 -23.33 12.20
C SER A 305 -10.62 -22.11 12.99
N PRO A 306 -11.39 -22.32 14.07
CA PRO A 306 -11.86 -21.21 14.91
C PRO A 306 -10.73 -20.31 15.42
N GLU A 307 -9.55 -20.86 15.69
CA GLU A 307 -8.37 -20.13 16.15
C GLU A 307 -7.74 -19.29 15.03
N GLU A 308 -7.69 -19.80 13.81
CA GLU A 308 -7.24 -19.03 12.64
C GLU A 308 -8.23 -17.90 12.29
N ASN A 309 -9.53 -18.17 12.35
CA ASN A 309 -10.56 -17.15 12.14
C ASN A 309 -10.45 -16.00 13.15
N ALA A 310 -9.96 -16.24 14.35
CA ALA A 310 -9.77 -15.21 15.36
C ALA A 310 -8.78 -14.11 14.92
N ASN A 311 -7.88 -14.39 13.98
CA ASN A 311 -6.89 -13.45 13.47
C ASN A 311 -7.42 -12.54 12.37
N TYR A 312 -8.58 -12.86 11.78
CA TYR A 312 -9.17 -12.10 10.67
C TYR A 312 -10.37 -11.27 11.12
N THR A 313 -10.60 -10.17 10.39
CA THR A 313 -11.78 -9.31 10.61
C THR A 313 -13.06 -9.90 10.02
N GLY A 314 -12.95 -10.91 9.15
CA GLY A 314 -14.04 -11.48 8.36
C GLY A 314 -14.19 -10.84 6.98
N ARG A 315 -13.52 -9.72 6.69
CA ARG A 315 -13.53 -9.09 5.35
C ARG A 315 -12.67 -9.91 4.39
N ARG A 316 -13.19 -10.12 3.18
CA ARG A 316 -12.52 -10.91 2.13
C ARG A 316 -12.60 -10.18 0.80
N ARG A 317 -11.61 -10.40 -0.08
CA ARG A 317 -11.58 -9.93 -1.47
C ARG A 317 -11.20 -11.07 -2.39
N LEU A 318 -11.90 -11.16 -3.52
CA LEU A 318 -11.55 -12.11 -4.57
C LEU A 318 -10.21 -11.72 -5.18
N VAL A 319 -9.36 -12.72 -5.41
CA VAL A 319 -8.08 -12.57 -6.10
C VAL A 319 -8.12 -13.44 -7.34
N TYR A 320 -7.94 -12.84 -8.50
CA TYR A 320 -7.75 -13.60 -9.73
C TYR A 320 -6.28 -14.01 -9.82
N GLN A 321 -6.03 -15.28 -10.08
CA GLN A 321 -4.71 -15.89 -10.10
C GLN A 321 -4.36 -16.39 -11.48
N GLU A 322 -3.16 -16.05 -11.96
CA GLU A 322 -2.54 -16.68 -13.13
C GLU A 322 -1.28 -17.42 -12.72
N LEU A 323 -1.27 -18.72 -12.96
CA LEU A 323 -0.11 -19.58 -12.74
C LEU A 323 0.76 -19.59 -13.99
N ARG A 324 2.02 -19.18 -13.85
CA ARG A 324 3.01 -19.16 -14.92
C ARG A 324 4.29 -19.86 -14.47
N ASP A 325 5.11 -20.32 -15.40
CA ASP A 325 6.33 -21.09 -15.12
C ASP A 325 7.24 -20.42 -14.08
N ARG A 326 7.42 -19.10 -14.17
CA ARG A 326 8.36 -18.36 -13.32
C ARG A 326 7.70 -17.52 -12.24
N LYS A 327 6.40 -17.34 -12.30
CA LYS A 327 5.68 -16.46 -11.37
C LYS A 327 4.23 -16.87 -11.19
N VAL A 328 3.69 -16.45 -10.06
CA VAL A 328 2.26 -16.41 -9.81
C VAL A 328 1.83 -14.93 -9.87
N ALA A 329 0.92 -14.60 -10.78
CA ALA A 329 0.38 -13.24 -10.87
C ALA A 329 -0.98 -13.20 -10.16
N LEU A 330 -1.14 -12.22 -9.26
CA LEU A 330 -2.30 -12.03 -8.41
C LEU A 330 -2.94 -10.69 -8.73
N PHE A 331 -4.17 -10.70 -9.22
CA PHE A 331 -4.90 -9.50 -9.59
C PHE A 331 -6.00 -9.24 -8.58
N ILE A 332 -6.03 -8.03 -8.03
CA ILE A 332 -7.02 -7.60 -7.05
C ILE A 332 -7.74 -6.37 -7.61
N ASP A 333 -9.05 -6.53 -7.87
CA ASP A 333 -9.86 -5.43 -8.41
C ASP A 333 -9.95 -4.26 -7.42
N LYS A 334 -10.29 -4.54 -6.16
CA LYS A 334 -10.46 -3.54 -5.10
C LYS A 334 -9.91 -4.04 -3.78
N LEU A 335 -8.93 -3.33 -3.24
CA LEU A 335 -8.34 -3.59 -1.93
C LEU A 335 -8.53 -2.38 -1.02
N PRO A 336 -9.37 -2.47 0.02
CA PRO A 336 -9.51 -1.41 1.01
C PRO A 336 -8.23 -1.21 1.83
N GLU A 337 -8.11 -0.04 2.45
CA GLU A 337 -7.12 0.22 3.49
C GLU A 337 -7.13 -0.90 4.53
N GLY A 338 -5.94 -1.36 4.93
CA GLY A 338 -5.79 -2.43 5.91
C GLY A 338 -4.64 -3.38 5.59
N LEU A 339 -4.57 -4.43 6.40
CA LEU A 339 -3.57 -5.49 6.27
C LEU A 339 -4.25 -6.75 5.73
N TRP A 340 -3.77 -7.26 4.61
CA TRP A 340 -4.39 -8.33 3.85
C TRP A 340 -3.43 -9.50 3.69
N GLU A 341 -3.95 -10.72 3.75
CA GLU A 341 -3.19 -11.94 3.56
C GLU A 341 -3.78 -12.77 2.43
N ILE A 342 -2.90 -13.27 1.56
CA ILE A 342 -3.20 -14.20 0.47
C ILE A 342 -2.35 -15.43 0.68
N ARG A 343 -2.95 -16.62 0.54
CA ARG A 343 -2.26 -17.91 0.69
C ARG A 343 -2.52 -18.77 -0.53
N TYR A 344 -1.47 -19.40 -1.02
CA TYR A 344 -1.55 -20.41 -2.08
C TYR A 344 -0.42 -21.42 -1.93
N GLN A 345 -0.53 -22.53 -2.65
CA GLN A 345 0.38 -23.65 -2.48
C GLN A 345 1.33 -23.82 -3.66
N LEU A 346 2.55 -24.22 -3.33
CA LEU A 346 3.57 -24.69 -4.25
C LEU A 346 3.91 -26.13 -3.88
N ARG A 347 4.48 -26.88 -4.85
CA ARG A 347 5.09 -28.18 -4.63
C ARG A 347 6.55 -28.12 -5.03
N ALA A 348 7.44 -28.62 -4.20
CA ALA A 348 8.84 -28.80 -4.55
C ALA A 348 8.96 -29.94 -5.56
N GLU A 349 9.56 -29.70 -6.73
CA GLU A 349 9.64 -30.71 -7.79
C GLU A 349 11.08 -30.93 -8.24
N THR A 350 11.80 -29.88 -8.58
CA THR A 350 13.14 -30.00 -9.16
C THR A 350 14.22 -29.76 -8.10
N PRO A 351 15.09 -30.75 -7.82
CA PRO A 351 16.21 -30.56 -6.91
C PRO A 351 17.18 -29.48 -7.37
N GLY A 352 17.70 -28.69 -6.42
CA GLY A 352 18.63 -27.61 -6.69
C GLY A 352 18.60 -26.50 -5.65
N ARG A 353 19.35 -25.43 -5.90
CA ARG A 353 19.35 -24.21 -5.10
C ARG A 353 18.69 -23.10 -5.90
N PHE A 354 17.67 -22.50 -5.34
CA PHE A 354 16.82 -21.56 -6.05
C PHE A 354 16.70 -20.24 -5.33
N HIS A 355 16.63 -19.16 -6.09
CA HIS A 355 16.28 -17.85 -5.61
C HIS A 355 14.81 -17.57 -5.92
N ALA A 356 14.02 -17.36 -4.90
CA ALA A 356 12.71 -16.73 -5.02
C ALA A 356 12.93 -15.22 -5.04
N LEU A 357 12.90 -14.62 -6.20
CA LEU A 357 13.08 -13.18 -6.34
C LEU A 357 11.96 -12.40 -5.58
N PRO A 358 12.15 -11.13 -5.26
CA PRO A 358 11.14 -10.35 -4.54
C PRO A 358 9.77 -10.40 -5.21
N VAL A 359 8.72 -10.46 -4.40
CA VAL A 359 7.37 -10.14 -4.89
C VAL A 359 7.34 -8.68 -5.31
N ILE A 360 6.78 -8.39 -6.47
CA ILE A 360 6.62 -7.02 -6.97
C ILE A 360 5.13 -6.71 -7.01
N GLY A 361 4.73 -5.58 -6.42
CA GLY A 361 3.35 -5.09 -6.43
C GLY A 361 3.25 -3.70 -7.03
N HIS A 362 2.19 -3.44 -7.80
CA HIS A 362 1.89 -2.10 -8.30
C HIS A 362 0.41 -1.93 -8.64
N ALA A 363 -0.04 -0.68 -8.65
CA ALA A 363 -1.35 -0.32 -9.17
C ALA A 363 -1.25 -0.16 -10.71
N MET A 364 -2.09 -0.90 -11.45
CA MET A 364 -2.00 -0.98 -12.92
C MET A 364 -2.21 0.38 -13.62
N TYR A 365 -3.03 1.26 -13.03
CA TYR A 365 -3.35 2.57 -13.59
C TYR A 365 -2.70 3.75 -12.84
N ALA A 366 -1.91 3.46 -11.80
CA ALA A 366 -1.13 4.43 -11.04
C ALA A 366 0.25 3.83 -10.73
N PRO A 367 1.13 3.72 -11.73
CA PRO A 367 2.39 2.97 -11.63
C PRO A 367 3.39 3.56 -10.62
N GLU A 368 3.14 4.77 -10.15
CA GLU A 368 3.85 5.36 -9.01
C GLU A 368 3.57 4.65 -7.68
N ILE A 369 2.43 3.95 -7.55
CA ILE A 369 2.09 3.13 -6.39
C ILE A 369 2.69 1.75 -6.61
N ARG A 370 3.77 1.45 -5.89
CA ARG A 370 4.51 0.20 -6.05
C ARG A 370 5.15 -0.27 -4.76
N ALA A 371 5.40 -1.56 -4.70
CA ALA A 371 6.13 -2.21 -3.62
C ALA A 371 6.96 -3.37 -4.13
N ASN A 372 8.00 -3.73 -3.39
CA ASN A 372 8.67 -5.02 -3.51
C ASN A 372 8.93 -5.61 -2.13
N GLY A 373 8.90 -6.94 -2.05
CA GLY A 373 9.35 -7.69 -0.89
C GLY A 373 10.85 -7.97 -0.90
N VAL A 374 11.26 -8.92 -0.07
CA VAL A 374 12.64 -9.44 -0.05
C VAL A 374 12.75 -10.73 -0.86
N GLU A 375 13.95 -11.03 -1.34
CA GLU A 375 14.27 -12.35 -1.90
C GLU A 375 14.39 -13.41 -0.80
N THR A 376 14.17 -14.68 -1.16
CA THR A 376 14.39 -15.83 -0.30
C THR A 376 15.09 -16.92 -1.08
N ARG A 377 16.09 -17.55 -0.49
CA ARG A 377 16.78 -18.69 -1.10
C ARG A 377 16.24 -19.98 -0.49
N LEU A 378 15.90 -20.93 -1.32
CA LEU A 378 15.43 -22.24 -0.90
C LEU A 378 16.23 -23.34 -1.60
N ILE A 379 16.39 -24.46 -0.92
CA ILE A 379 17.05 -25.66 -1.44
C ILE A 379 16.01 -26.75 -1.59
N VAL A 380 15.94 -27.35 -2.74
CA VAL A 380 15.14 -28.57 -2.98
C VAL A 380 16.10 -29.75 -3.06
N GLU A 381 15.91 -30.75 -2.19
CA GLU A 381 16.66 -32.01 -2.20
C GLU A 381 15.86 -33.13 -2.83
N ASP A 382 16.56 -34.17 -3.29
CA ASP A 382 15.89 -35.38 -3.76
C ASP A 382 15.06 -36.00 -2.66
N GLY A 383 13.80 -36.30 -2.93
CA GLY A 383 12.95 -37.06 -2.03
C GLY A 383 13.50 -38.47 -1.85
N LYS A 384 13.65 -38.93 -0.61
CA LYS A 384 14.04 -40.29 -0.28
C LYS A 384 12.95 -41.30 -0.59
#